data_1497ac4b73c518022a01bd4adf8d1b0e
#
_entry.id   1497ac4b73c518022a01bd4adf8d1b0e
#
_cell.length_a   1.000
_cell.length_b   1.000
_cell.length_c   1.000
_cell.angle_alpha   90.00
_cell.angle_beta   90.00
_cell.angle_gamma   90.00
#
_symmetry.space_group_name_H-M   'P 1'
#
loop_
_entity.id
_entity.type
_entity.pdbx_description
1 polymer ?
#
loop_
_entity_poly.entity_id
_entity_poly.type
_entity_poly.pdbx_seq_one_letter_code
_entity_poly.pdbx_strand_id
1 'polypeptide(L)'
;MSDPVRHSSVRRPTRLEEGMAQNNVLEVKHISKSFPGVLALDDVSFSVKSHSVHVLCGENGAGKSTLMKIINGIYQPDSGETFIRGEKVEIESPIKAGELGVSMIFQELNYMPEMSIEESLFVGRWPKTRSGRIDWKTIRQKTLQLFKQENLHFDPETKLKELSISNLQMLEILKAISRDADIIIMDEPTSSITNKEIETLFQKIADLRARGKAIVYISHKMDEIFRIADEISVLRDGKVVETRPKDQFDIDSVIALMVGRALGHGYPKENIPLGEVVLEVEHFSGPSGFDDVSFDVREGEIVGFAGLVGAGRTETVRALFGLDEHSQGAIKVRGKPSNIQSVQDSIKSGIVMLSEDRRRFGIVPVRDVKENVSLASMEQFFRNGHLYKAKERSKVKEICGRINVKMSSIDVPVSTLSGGNQQKVVLSKWMLTQPEILILDEPTRGIDVGAKFEIYKLMTNLVKEGKSIVMVSSELSELIGMCDRIYVMAGGQITGQLTRAEFSQEKIMRYAMNIGDAG
;
A
#
# COMPACT_ATOMS: atom_id res chain seq x y z
N MET A 1 52.99 -42.51 -1.27
CA MET A 1 52.52 -41.68 -0.16
C MET A 1 51.19 -41.10 -0.59
N SER A 2 50.14 -41.70 -0.14
CA SER A 2 48.74 -41.41 -0.51
C SER A 2 48.08 -40.67 0.64
N ASP A 3 47.62 -39.43 0.40
CA ASP A 3 46.85 -38.64 1.37
C ASP A 3 45.42 -39.18 1.47
N PRO A 4 44.83 -39.23 2.67
CA PRO A 4 43.47 -39.71 2.87
C PRO A 4 42.44 -38.58 2.67
N VAL A 5 41.45 -38.88 1.85
CA VAL A 5 40.23 -38.09 1.64
C VAL A 5 39.46 -37.92 2.98
N ARG A 6 39.31 -36.69 3.44
CA ARG A 6 38.45 -36.37 4.59
C ARG A 6 36.97 -36.49 4.17
N HIS A 7 36.29 -37.49 4.70
CA HIS A 7 34.83 -37.57 4.71
C HIS A 7 34.25 -36.45 5.59
N SER A 8 33.52 -35.51 5.00
CA SER A 8 32.67 -34.56 5.72
C SER A 8 31.54 -35.33 6.40
N SER A 9 31.55 -35.37 7.72
CA SER A 9 30.47 -35.93 8.52
C SER A 9 29.22 -35.08 8.37
N VAL A 10 28.22 -35.63 7.71
CA VAL A 10 26.86 -35.07 7.72
C VAL A 10 26.35 -35.12 9.17
N ARG A 11 26.14 -33.95 9.77
CA ARG A 11 25.61 -33.81 11.13
C ARG A 11 24.19 -34.36 11.14
N ARG A 12 23.92 -35.41 11.94
CA ARG A 12 22.55 -35.87 12.21
C ARG A 12 21.81 -34.78 12.98
N PRO A 13 20.57 -34.43 12.59
CA PRO A 13 19.78 -33.45 13.32
C PRO A 13 19.56 -33.88 14.77
N THR A 14 19.54 -32.91 15.67
CA THR A 14 19.28 -33.14 17.09
C THR A 14 17.81 -33.49 17.34
N ARG A 15 17.49 -34.21 18.42
CA ARG A 15 16.11 -34.55 18.81
C ARG A 15 15.15 -33.35 18.93
N LEU A 16 15.68 -32.14 19.14
CA LEU A 16 14.95 -30.89 19.16
C LEU A 16 14.61 -30.42 17.72
N GLU A 17 15.52 -30.62 16.76
CA GLU A 17 15.28 -30.32 15.34
C GLU A 17 14.27 -31.28 14.69
N GLU A 18 14.29 -32.57 15.10
CA GLU A 18 13.30 -33.57 14.67
C GLU A 18 11.89 -33.29 15.24
N GLY A 19 11.77 -32.78 16.48
CA GLY A 19 10.49 -32.39 17.08
C GLY A 19 9.86 -31.13 16.46
N MET A 20 10.67 -30.20 15.95
CA MET A 20 10.18 -29.01 15.24
C MET A 20 9.74 -29.31 13.80
N ALA A 21 10.35 -30.31 13.14
CA ALA A 21 9.99 -30.72 11.78
C ALA A 21 8.59 -31.37 11.69
N GLN A 22 8.04 -31.91 12.79
CA GLN A 22 6.75 -32.61 12.79
C GLN A 22 5.52 -31.70 12.67
N ASN A 23 5.67 -30.36 12.76
CA ASN A 23 4.55 -29.42 12.72
C ASN A 23 4.55 -28.49 11.47
N ASN A 24 5.59 -28.49 10.65
CA ASN A 24 5.67 -27.65 9.46
C ASN A 24 4.90 -28.28 8.30
N VAL A 25 3.89 -27.55 7.80
CA VAL A 25 3.09 -27.97 6.63
C VAL A 25 3.72 -27.50 5.31
N LEU A 26 4.47 -26.41 5.36
CA LEU A 26 5.27 -25.85 4.25
C LEU A 26 6.66 -25.50 4.76
N GLU A 27 7.68 -25.83 4.00
CA GLU A 27 9.05 -25.40 4.25
C GLU A 27 9.76 -25.15 2.92
N VAL A 28 10.44 -24.02 2.81
CA VAL A 28 11.35 -23.73 1.71
C VAL A 28 12.76 -23.54 2.26
N LYS A 29 13.75 -24.07 1.57
CA LYS A 29 15.16 -24.03 1.99
C LYS A 29 16.02 -23.49 0.86
N HIS A 30 16.80 -22.46 1.18
CA HIS A 30 17.84 -21.90 0.32
C HIS A 30 17.32 -21.47 -1.06
N ILE A 31 16.08 -20.95 -1.12
CA ILE A 31 15.45 -20.49 -2.37
C ILE A 31 16.14 -19.22 -2.85
N SER A 32 16.64 -19.26 -4.08
CA SER A 32 17.15 -18.07 -4.78
C SER A 32 16.44 -17.90 -6.11
N LYS A 33 16.23 -16.63 -6.50
CA LYS A 33 15.59 -16.27 -7.76
C LYS A 33 16.11 -14.95 -8.31
N SER A 34 16.60 -14.99 -9.54
CA SER A 34 17.05 -13.83 -10.29
C SER A 34 16.12 -13.55 -11.47
N PHE A 35 15.95 -12.27 -11.77
CA PHE A 35 15.36 -11.78 -13.01
C PHE A 35 16.39 -10.90 -13.72
N PRO A 36 16.25 -10.58 -15.02
CA PRO A 36 17.19 -9.72 -15.71
C PRO A 36 17.46 -8.41 -14.97
N GLY A 37 18.68 -8.26 -14.43
CA GLY A 37 19.13 -7.08 -13.68
C GLY A 37 18.73 -7.00 -12.20
N VAL A 38 18.01 -8.00 -11.64
CA VAL A 38 17.55 -7.98 -10.24
C VAL A 38 17.66 -9.36 -9.61
N LEU A 39 18.33 -9.47 -8.48
CA LEU A 39 18.28 -10.63 -7.58
C LEU A 39 17.06 -10.45 -6.66
N ALA A 40 15.99 -11.18 -6.92
CA ALA A 40 14.71 -11.00 -6.21
C ALA A 40 14.63 -11.80 -4.90
N LEU A 41 15.32 -12.96 -4.82
CA LEU A 41 15.45 -13.78 -3.63
C LEU A 41 16.89 -14.29 -3.55
N ASP A 42 17.50 -14.22 -2.37
CA ASP A 42 18.88 -14.58 -2.09
C ASP A 42 18.93 -15.47 -0.83
N ASP A 43 19.02 -16.78 -1.05
CA ASP A 43 19.17 -17.78 0.00
C ASP A 43 18.03 -17.77 1.06
N VAL A 44 16.78 -17.69 0.61
CA VAL A 44 15.59 -17.60 1.46
C VAL A 44 15.21 -18.96 2.03
N SER A 45 15.15 -19.05 3.35
CA SER A 45 14.57 -20.19 4.08
C SER A 45 13.37 -19.69 4.90
N PHE A 46 12.25 -20.42 4.83
CA PHE A 46 10.96 -20.01 5.38
C PHE A 46 10.12 -21.25 5.70
N SER A 47 9.43 -21.25 6.84
CA SER A 47 8.57 -22.38 7.21
C SER A 47 7.24 -21.92 7.78
N VAL A 48 6.19 -22.71 7.57
CA VAL A 48 4.81 -22.43 8.03
C VAL A 48 4.29 -23.64 8.79
N LYS A 49 3.79 -23.39 10.00
CA LYS A 49 3.19 -24.43 10.86
C LYS A 49 1.73 -24.67 10.46
N SER A 50 1.27 -25.91 10.66
CA SER A 50 -0.16 -26.21 10.56
C SER A 50 -0.95 -25.44 11.62
N HIS A 51 -2.23 -25.15 11.36
CA HIS A 51 -3.13 -24.45 12.29
C HIS A 51 -2.63 -23.05 12.71
N SER A 52 -1.86 -22.37 11.86
CA SER A 52 -1.28 -21.07 12.19
C SER A 52 -1.48 -20.03 11.08
N VAL A 53 -1.43 -18.78 11.48
CA VAL A 53 -1.31 -17.63 10.58
C VAL A 53 0.13 -17.14 10.63
N HIS A 54 0.88 -17.41 9.57
CA HIS A 54 2.23 -16.92 9.40
C HIS A 54 2.20 -15.64 8.54
N VAL A 55 2.60 -14.52 9.12
CA VAL A 55 2.66 -13.26 8.40
C VAL A 55 4.03 -13.07 7.77
N LEU A 56 4.06 -12.80 6.47
CA LEU A 56 5.25 -12.38 5.74
C LEU A 56 5.17 -10.89 5.45
N CYS A 57 5.97 -10.09 6.15
CA CYS A 57 6.03 -8.64 5.97
C CYS A 57 7.35 -8.20 5.34
N GLY A 58 7.40 -6.98 4.83
CA GLY A 58 8.57 -6.39 4.17
C GLY A 58 8.16 -5.28 3.21
N GLU A 59 9.12 -4.49 2.75
CA GLU A 59 8.87 -3.41 1.79
C GLU A 59 8.43 -3.93 0.42
N ASN A 60 7.88 -3.03 -0.42
CA ASN A 60 7.60 -3.35 -1.82
C ASN A 60 8.93 -3.60 -2.56
N GLY A 61 8.98 -4.72 -3.29
CA GLY A 61 10.22 -5.17 -3.93
C GLY A 61 11.12 -6.04 -3.04
N ALA A 62 10.79 -6.30 -1.77
CA ALA A 62 11.56 -7.17 -0.89
C ALA A 62 11.58 -8.66 -1.32
N GLY A 63 10.75 -9.08 -2.28
CA GLY A 63 10.70 -10.45 -2.79
C GLY A 63 9.48 -11.27 -2.30
N LYS A 64 8.59 -10.72 -1.46
CA LYS A 64 7.43 -11.44 -0.89
C LYS A 64 6.57 -12.15 -1.94
N SER A 65 6.05 -11.39 -2.89
CA SER A 65 5.21 -11.95 -3.95
C SER A 65 5.98 -12.89 -4.90
N THR A 66 7.30 -12.71 -5.06
CA THR A 66 8.16 -13.64 -5.81
C THR A 66 8.25 -14.99 -5.11
N LEU A 67 8.50 -14.99 -3.78
CA LEU A 67 8.54 -16.21 -2.98
C LEU A 67 7.19 -16.96 -3.04
N MET A 68 6.07 -16.25 -2.88
CA MET A 68 4.74 -16.86 -2.96
C MET A 68 4.41 -17.40 -4.35
N LYS A 69 4.83 -16.71 -5.41
CA LYS A 69 4.67 -17.20 -6.80
C LYS A 69 5.51 -18.44 -7.09
N ILE A 70 6.66 -18.61 -6.41
CA ILE A 70 7.44 -19.86 -6.47
C ILE A 70 6.69 -20.97 -5.75
N ILE A 71 6.20 -20.75 -4.55
CA ILE A 71 5.42 -21.74 -3.79
C ILE A 71 4.12 -22.12 -4.51
N ASN A 72 3.55 -21.20 -5.29
CA ASN A 72 2.37 -21.47 -6.12
C ASN A 72 2.71 -22.00 -7.54
N GLY A 73 4.00 -22.23 -7.86
CA GLY A 73 4.43 -22.80 -9.14
C GLY A 73 4.31 -21.89 -10.37
N ILE A 74 4.14 -20.58 -10.18
CA ILE A 74 4.14 -19.59 -11.27
C ILE A 74 5.58 -19.32 -11.73
N TYR A 75 6.51 -19.26 -10.79
CA TYR A 75 7.92 -19.14 -11.08
C TYR A 75 8.66 -20.39 -10.57
N GLN A 76 9.70 -20.79 -11.31
CA GLN A 76 10.64 -21.80 -10.83
C GLN A 76 11.79 -21.11 -10.08
N PRO A 77 12.23 -21.63 -8.92
CA PRO A 77 13.42 -21.13 -8.26
C PRO A 77 14.66 -21.44 -9.12
N ASP A 78 15.70 -20.62 -8.99
CA ASP A 78 16.99 -20.88 -9.64
C ASP A 78 17.81 -21.90 -8.81
N SER A 79 17.60 -21.93 -7.48
CA SER A 79 18.15 -22.91 -6.55
C SER A 79 17.27 -23.04 -5.32
N GLY A 80 17.50 -24.11 -4.53
CA GLY A 80 16.80 -24.38 -3.27
C GLY A 80 15.76 -25.50 -3.41
N GLU A 81 15.06 -25.78 -2.33
CA GLU A 81 14.15 -26.92 -2.20
C GLU A 81 12.85 -26.49 -1.50
N THR A 82 11.74 -27.11 -1.93
CA THR A 82 10.42 -26.93 -1.29
C THR A 82 9.94 -28.25 -0.70
N PHE A 83 9.41 -28.19 0.50
CA PHE A 83 8.85 -29.34 1.21
C PHE A 83 7.39 -29.04 1.61
N ILE A 84 6.50 -29.98 1.38
CA ILE A 84 5.11 -29.97 1.84
C ILE A 84 4.89 -31.18 2.72
N ARG A 85 4.45 -30.96 3.98
CA ARG A 85 4.27 -31.99 5.01
C ARG A 85 5.53 -32.86 5.20
N GLY A 86 6.72 -32.26 5.08
CA GLY A 86 8.00 -32.93 5.23
C GLY A 86 8.49 -33.68 3.99
N GLU A 87 7.69 -33.78 2.92
CA GLU A 87 8.09 -34.41 1.66
C GLU A 87 8.63 -33.36 0.69
N LYS A 88 9.80 -33.62 0.10
CA LYS A 88 10.37 -32.77 -0.96
C LYS A 88 9.49 -32.83 -2.20
N VAL A 89 9.12 -31.67 -2.72
CA VAL A 89 8.24 -31.54 -3.87
C VAL A 89 8.81 -30.57 -4.91
N GLU A 90 8.47 -30.82 -6.18
CA GLU A 90 8.69 -29.87 -7.27
C GLU A 90 7.33 -29.32 -7.69
N ILE A 91 7.20 -27.99 -7.65
CA ILE A 91 5.95 -27.30 -7.96
C ILE A 91 6.10 -26.60 -9.30
N GLU A 92 5.83 -27.34 -10.37
CA GLU A 92 6.03 -26.87 -11.76
C GLU A 92 4.93 -25.93 -12.27
N SER A 93 3.77 -25.93 -11.64
CA SER A 93 2.61 -25.15 -12.07
C SER A 93 1.62 -24.90 -10.93
N PRO A 94 0.71 -23.89 -11.07
CA PRO A 94 -0.38 -23.66 -10.11
C PRO A 94 -1.36 -24.83 -9.99
N ILE A 95 -1.49 -25.66 -11.02
CA ILE A 95 -2.29 -26.88 -10.96
C ILE A 95 -1.63 -27.87 -10.00
N LYS A 96 -0.31 -28.06 -10.13
CA LYS A 96 0.46 -28.94 -9.25
C LYS A 96 0.45 -28.44 -7.80
N ALA A 97 0.58 -27.13 -7.59
CA ALA A 97 0.42 -26.51 -6.26
C ALA A 97 -0.94 -26.86 -5.64
N GLY A 98 -2.02 -26.75 -6.43
CA GLY A 98 -3.38 -27.11 -6.00
C GLY A 98 -3.52 -28.60 -5.65
N GLU A 99 -2.90 -29.52 -6.39
CA GLU A 99 -2.87 -30.96 -6.06
C GLU A 99 -2.14 -31.26 -4.76
N LEU A 100 -1.13 -30.45 -4.43
CA LEU A 100 -0.36 -30.53 -3.19
C LEU A 100 -1.03 -29.81 -2.00
N GLY A 101 -2.22 -29.24 -2.22
CA GLY A 101 -3.00 -28.56 -1.19
C GLY A 101 -2.60 -27.10 -0.96
N VAL A 102 -1.95 -26.43 -1.92
CA VAL A 102 -1.63 -25.01 -1.86
C VAL A 102 -2.63 -24.22 -2.71
N SER A 103 -3.17 -23.13 -2.16
CA SER A 103 -4.01 -22.18 -2.88
C SER A 103 -3.56 -20.76 -2.63
N MET A 104 -3.57 -19.91 -3.66
CA MET A 104 -3.14 -18.52 -3.54
C MET A 104 -4.26 -17.56 -3.97
N ILE A 105 -4.48 -16.54 -3.13
CA ILE A 105 -5.32 -15.39 -3.39
C ILE A 105 -4.37 -14.23 -3.72
N PHE A 106 -4.51 -13.68 -4.92
CA PHE A 106 -3.63 -12.64 -5.44
C PHE A 106 -4.07 -11.25 -4.98
N GLN A 107 -3.13 -10.32 -4.92
CA GLN A 107 -3.35 -8.91 -4.63
C GLN A 107 -4.31 -8.25 -5.62
N GLU A 108 -4.14 -8.54 -6.91
CA GLU A 108 -5.06 -8.11 -7.96
C GLU A 108 -6.08 -9.20 -8.24
N LEU A 109 -7.36 -8.84 -8.18
CA LEU A 109 -8.46 -9.76 -8.49
C LEU A 109 -8.52 -10.02 -9.99
N ASN A 110 -7.93 -11.14 -10.41
CA ASN A 110 -7.97 -11.60 -11.80
C ASN A 110 -9.21 -12.48 -12.02
N TYR A 111 -10.30 -11.89 -12.46
CA TYR A 111 -11.54 -12.60 -12.74
C TYR A 111 -12.02 -12.39 -14.19
N MET A 112 -12.83 -13.30 -14.68
CA MET A 112 -13.46 -13.19 -16.00
C MET A 112 -14.85 -12.57 -15.81
N PRO A 113 -15.10 -11.30 -16.20
CA PRO A 113 -16.32 -10.57 -15.86
C PRO A 113 -17.61 -11.26 -16.31
N GLU A 114 -17.58 -11.98 -17.40
CA GLU A 114 -18.74 -12.65 -18.00
C GLU A 114 -19.02 -14.06 -17.44
N MET A 115 -18.13 -14.59 -16.61
CA MET A 115 -18.39 -15.87 -15.92
C MET A 115 -19.38 -15.70 -14.78
N SER A 116 -20.18 -16.73 -14.52
CA SER A 116 -20.99 -16.81 -13.31
C SER A 116 -20.13 -17.22 -12.09
N ILE A 117 -20.69 -17.07 -10.90
CA ILE A 117 -20.02 -17.49 -9.67
C ILE A 117 -19.73 -18.99 -9.71
N GLU A 118 -20.72 -19.81 -10.07
CA GLU A 118 -20.54 -21.26 -10.12
C GLU A 118 -19.51 -21.69 -11.17
N GLU A 119 -19.47 -21.01 -12.31
CA GLU A 119 -18.42 -21.20 -13.32
C GLU A 119 -17.05 -20.89 -12.74
N SER A 120 -16.88 -19.74 -12.13
CA SER A 120 -15.62 -19.26 -11.57
C SER A 120 -15.06 -20.17 -10.48
N LEU A 121 -15.92 -20.71 -9.60
CA LEU A 121 -15.52 -21.61 -8.51
C LEU A 121 -14.85 -22.89 -9.00
N PHE A 122 -15.26 -23.41 -10.18
CA PHE A 122 -14.78 -24.67 -10.72
C PHE A 122 -13.90 -24.52 -11.96
N VAL A 123 -13.51 -23.32 -12.33
CA VAL A 123 -12.61 -23.08 -13.47
C VAL A 123 -11.32 -23.92 -13.34
N GLY A 124 -10.94 -24.61 -14.42
CA GLY A 124 -9.76 -25.50 -14.46
C GLY A 124 -9.94 -26.89 -13.81
N ARG A 125 -11.11 -27.18 -13.13
CA ARG A 125 -11.41 -28.48 -12.47
C ARG A 125 -12.88 -28.86 -12.58
N TRP A 126 -13.44 -28.67 -13.73
CA TRP A 126 -14.86 -28.90 -14.00
C TRP A 126 -15.24 -30.36 -13.78
N PRO A 127 -16.20 -30.67 -12.89
CA PRO A 127 -16.77 -32.01 -12.81
C PRO A 127 -17.27 -32.48 -14.16
N LYS A 128 -17.00 -33.74 -14.50
CA LYS A 128 -17.40 -34.33 -15.78
C LYS A 128 -18.39 -35.45 -15.57
N THR A 129 -19.37 -35.53 -16.45
CA THR A 129 -20.27 -36.69 -16.58
C THR A 129 -19.52 -37.91 -17.05
N ARG A 130 -20.14 -39.10 -16.98
CA ARG A 130 -19.58 -40.33 -17.58
C ARG A 130 -19.29 -40.22 -19.08
N SER A 131 -19.99 -39.33 -19.78
CA SER A 131 -19.77 -39.07 -21.21
C SER A 131 -18.68 -38.03 -21.49
N GLY A 132 -17.96 -37.53 -20.48
CA GLY A 132 -16.88 -36.54 -20.60
C GLY A 132 -17.34 -35.07 -20.73
N ARG A 133 -18.66 -34.81 -20.71
CA ARG A 133 -19.21 -33.43 -20.73
C ARG A 133 -19.16 -32.82 -19.35
N ILE A 134 -19.19 -31.45 -19.25
CA ILE A 134 -19.26 -30.73 -17.99
C ILE A 134 -20.59 -31.06 -17.29
N ASP A 135 -20.50 -31.42 -15.99
CA ASP A 135 -21.65 -31.75 -15.16
C ASP A 135 -22.14 -30.50 -14.40
N TRP A 136 -22.92 -29.68 -15.05
CA TRP A 136 -23.50 -28.46 -14.49
C TRP A 136 -24.36 -28.70 -13.26
N LYS A 137 -25.04 -29.87 -13.19
CA LYS A 137 -25.86 -30.21 -12.03
C LYS A 137 -24.99 -30.40 -10.78
N THR A 138 -23.89 -31.11 -10.93
CA THR A 138 -22.94 -31.31 -9.83
C THR A 138 -22.26 -30.00 -9.44
N ILE A 139 -21.91 -29.14 -10.41
CA ILE A 139 -21.35 -27.81 -10.16
C ILE A 139 -22.31 -26.98 -9.30
N ARG A 140 -23.58 -26.86 -9.73
CA ARG A 140 -24.63 -26.14 -9.02
C ARG A 140 -24.83 -26.66 -7.59
N GLN A 141 -24.91 -27.96 -7.42
CA GLN A 141 -25.10 -28.57 -6.11
C GLN A 141 -23.94 -28.27 -5.16
N LYS A 142 -22.69 -28.39 -5.63
CA LYS A 142 -21.49 -28.08 -4.85
C LYS A 142 -21.40 -26.60 -4.51
N THR A 143 -21.77 -25.70 -5.43
CA THR A 143 -21.81 -24.26 -5.20
C THR A 143 -22.80 -23.90 -4.09
N LEU A 144 -24.03 -24.41 -4.18
CA LEU A 144 -25.05 -24.18 -3.14
C LEU A 144 -24.65 -24.76 -1.78
N GLN A 145 -23.99 -25.94 -1.77
CA GLN A 145 -23.47 -26.52 -0.53
C GLN A 145 -22.39 -25.62 0.09
N LEU A 146 -21.45 -25.10 -0.70
CA LEU A 146 -20.43 -24.16 -0.24
C LEU A 146 -21.06 -22.86 0.29
N PHE A 147 -22.04 -22.30 -0.39
CA PHE A 147 -22.75 -21.12 0.08
C PHE A 147 -23.42 -21.35 1.43
N LYS A 148 -24.07 -22.50 1.59
CA LYS A 148 -24.68 -22.87 2.87
C LYS A 148 -23.64 -23.04 4.00
N GLN A 149 -22.52 -23.70 3.71
CA GLN A 149 -21.43 -23.92 4.69
C GLN A 149 -20.80 -22.61 5.14
N GLU A 150 -20.68 -21.66 4.23
CA GLU A 150 -20.01 -20.38 4.46
C GLU A 150 -20.97 -19.22 4.75
N ASN A 151 -22.28 -19.54 4.94
CA ASN A 151 -23.36 -18.57 5.21
C ASN A 151 -23.44 -17.44 4.19
N LEU A 152 -23.32 -17.77 2.89
CA LEU A 152 -23.38 -16.82 1.78
C LEU A 152 -24.71 -16.92 1.06
N HIS A 153 -25.21 -15.77 0.61
CA HIS A 153 -26.52 -15.64 -0.04
C HIS A 153 -26.37 -15.01 -1.42
N PHE A 154 -25.77 -15.76 -2.35
CA PHE A 154 -25.65 -15.37 -3.74
C PHE A 154 -26.48 -16.28 -4.64
N ASP A 155 -26.93 -15.77 -5.77
CA ASP A 155 -27.37 -16.62 -6.86
C ASP A 155 -26.14 -17.17 -7.60
N PRO A 156 -25.97 -18.51 -7.72
CA PRO A 156 -24.85 -19.11 -8.44
C PRO A 156 -24.66 -18.62 -9.88
N GLU A 157 -25.73 -18.17 -10.54
CA GLU A 157 -25.70 -17.67 -11.92
C GLU A 157 -25.30 -16.20 -12.04
N THR A 158 -25.21 -15.45 -10.93
CA THR A 158 -24.79 -14.05 -10.94
C THR A 158 -23.45 -13.91 -11.64
N LYS A 159 -23.34 -12.94 -12.55
CA LYS A 159 -22.10 -12.65 -13.27
C LYS A 159 -21.12 -11.91 -12.36
N LEU A 160 -19.81 -12.23 -12.49
CA LEU A 160 -18.77 -11.64 -11.64
C LEU A 160 -18.70 -10.12 -11.77
N LYS A 161 -18.99 -9.56 -12.94
CA LYS A 161 -19.04 -8.09 -13.16
C LYS A 161 -20.12 -7.37 -12.33
N GLU A 162 -21.10 -8.09 -11.84
CA GLU A 162 -22.22 -7.53 -11.05
C GLU A 162 -21.87 -7.50 -9.54
N LEU A 163 -20.78 -8.14 -9.14
CA LEU A 163 -20.35 -8.23 -7.76
C LEU A 163 -19.51 -7.01 -7.35
N SER A 164 -19.63 -6.61 -6.09
CA SER A 164 -18.70 -5.67 -5.48
C SER A 164 -17.31 -6.28 -5.36
N ILE A 165 -16.27 -5.45 -5.24
CA ILE A 165 -14.88 -5.90 -5.04
C ILE A 165 -14.77 -6.82 -3.82
N SER A 166 -15.45 -6.50 -2.73
CA SER A 166 -15.51 -7.30 -1.52
C SER A 166 -16.11 -8.69 -1.77
N ASN A 167 -17.22 -8.77 -2.51
CA ASN A 167 -17.84 -10.04 -2.86
C ASN A 167 -16.93 -10.89 -3.76
N LEU A 168 -16.20 -10.25 -4.68
CA LEU A 168 -15.18 -10.93 -5.50
C LEU A 168 -14.04 -11.47 -4.62
N GLN A 169 -13.59 -10.72 -3.64
CA GLN A 169 -12.58 -11.16 -2.67
C GLN A 169 -13.06 -12.37 -1.87
N MET A 170 -14.29 -12.31 -1.35
CA MET A 170 -14.92 -13.45 -0.64
C MET A 170 -15.01 -14.69 -1.53
N LEU A 171 -15.26 -14.48 -2.83
CA LEU A 171 -15.31 -15.56 -3.81
C LEU A 171 -13.94 -16.22 -4.03
N GLU A 172 -12.84 -15.46 -4.02
CA GLU A 172 -11.49 -16.03 -4.10
C GLU A 172 -11.17 -16.89 -2.87
N ILE A 173 -11.60 -16.47 -1.67
CA ILE A 173 -11.47 -17.28 -0.47
C ILE A 173 -12.32 -18.57 -0.60
N LEU A 174 -13.53 -18.45 -1.11
CA LEU A 174 -14.42 -19.59 -1.34
C LEU A 174 -13.81 -20.58 -2.35
N LYS A 175 -13.09 -20.10 -3.36
CA LYS A 175 -12.33 -20.97 -4.28
C LYS A 175 -11.26 -21.77 -3.55
N ALA A 176 -10.50 -21.15 -2.65
CA ALA A 176 -9.48 -21.83 -1.86
C ALA A 176 -10.11 -22.90 -0.95
N ILE A 177 -11.20 -22.58 -0.27
CA ILE A 177 -11.96 -23.54 0.56
C ILE A 177 -12.48 -24.70 -0.30
N SER A 178 -13.03 -24.40 -1.48
CA SER A 178 -13.61 -25.40 -2.39
C SER A 178 -12.57 -26.38 -2.97
N ARG A 179 -11.28 -26.05 -2.87
CA ARG A 179 -10.15 -26.91 -3.26
C ARG A 179 -9.66 -27.78 -2.11
N ASP A 180 -10.23 -27.63 -0.91
CA ASP A 180 -9.75 -28.24 0.33
C ASP A 180 -8.25 -28.01 0.58
N ALA A 181 -7.78 -26.79 0.22
CA ALA A 181 -6.39 -26.42 0.40
C ALA A 181 -6.00 -26.47 1.88
N ASP A 182 -4.83 -27.01 2.20
CA ASP A 182 -4.26 -27.02 3.55
C ASP A 182 -3.44 -25.77 3.83
N ILE A 183 -2.88 -25.18 2.77
CA ILE A 183 -2.07 -23.96 2.80
C ILE A 183 -2.75 -22.90 1.94
N ILE A 184 -3.13 -21.79 2.55
CA ILE A 184 -3.80 -20.68 1.86
C ILE A 184 -2.89 -19.45 1.93
N ILE A 185 -2.42 -19.00 0.80
CA ILE A 185 -1.60 -17.80 0.66
C ILE A 185 -2.52 -16.63 0.32
N MET A 186 -2.41 -15.53 1.05
CA MET A 186 -3.17 -14.29 0.85
C MET A 186 -2.21 -13.12 0.64
N ASP A 187 -2.12 -12.62 -0.59
CA ASP A 187 -1.21 -11.52 -0.96
C ASP A 187 -1.95 -10.18 -0.90
N GLU A 188 -1.71 -9.41 0.17
CA GLU A 188 -2.34 -8.10 0.47
C GLU A 188 -3.87 -8.07 0.28
N PRO A 189 -4.63 -8.98 0.90
CA PRO A 189 -6.04 -9.16 0.61
C PRO A 189 -6.93 -8.00 1.04
N THR A 190 -6.42 -7.03 1.78
CA THR A 190 -7.16 -5.86 2.29
C THR A 190 -6.92 -4.57 1.51
N SER A 191 -6.17 -4.63 0.40
CA SER A 191 -5.77 -3.43 -0.36
C SER A 191 -6.95 -2.67 -0.99
N SER A 192 -8.09 -3.32 -1.19
CA SER A 192 -9.24 -2.77 -1.94
C SER A 192 -10.59 -2.93 -1.23
N ILE A 193 -10.60 -3.20 0.08
CA ILE A 193 -11.82 -3.43 0.87
C ILE A 193 -11.94 -2.48 2.06
N THR A 194 -13.18 -2.26 2.51
CA THR A 194 -13.50 -1.37 3.64
C THR A 194 -13.18 -2.00 4.99
N ASN A 195 -13.09 -1.19 6.06
CA ASN A 195 -12.82 -1.68 7.42
C ASN A 195 -13.83 -2.73 7.89
N LYS A 196 -15.12 -2.60 7.52
CA LYS A 196 -16.15 -3.59 7.87
C LYS A 196 -15.88 -4.94 7.20
N GLU A 197 -15.40 -4.91 5.97
CA GLU A 197 -15.07 -6.10 5.19
C GLU A 197 -13.78 -6.77 5.69
N ILE A 198 -12.82 -5.98 6.18
CA ILE A 198 -11.61 -6.47 6.84
C ILE A 198 -11.97 -7.30 8.08
N GLU A 199 -12.95 -6.85 8.89
CA GLU A 199 -13.43 -7.60 10.04
C GLU A 199 -13.98 -8.98 9.62
N THR A 200 -14.77 -9.02 8.55
CA THR A 200 -15.33 -10.27 8.00
C THR A 200 -14.23 -11.20 7.50
N LEU A 201 -13.21 -10.65 6.83
CA LEU A 201 -12.04 -11.42 6.37
C LEU A 201 -11.27 -12.03 7.55
N PHE A 202 -11.00 -11.25 8.60
CA PHE A 202 -10.25 -11.73 9.77
C PHE A 202 -11.01 -12.81 10.55
N GLN A 203 -12.33 -12.68 10.64
CA GLN A 203 -13.16 -13.75 11.20
C GLN A 203 -13.03 -15.03 10.37
N LYS A 204 -13.03 -14.90 9.05
CA LYS A 204 -12.86 -16.04 8.14
C LYS A 204 -11.48 -16.69 8.25
N ILE A 205 -10.43 -15.90 8.41
CA ILE A 205 -9.08 -16.39 8.68
C ILE A 205 -9.04 -17.20 9.98
N ALA A 206 -9.66 -16.68 11.05
CA ALA A 206 -9.75 -17.39 12.32
C ALA A 206 -10.51 -18.73 12.19
N ASP A 207 -11.62 -18.78 11.44
CA ASP A 207 -12.37 -20.00 11.17
C ASP A 207 -11.55 -21.03 10.39
N LEU A 208 -10.82 -20.60 9.35
CA LEU A 208 -9.94 -21.47 8.56
C LEU A 208 -8.81 -22.05 9.40
N ARG A 209 -8.17 -21.23 10.23
CA ARG A 209 -7.16 -21.65 11.20
C ARG A 209 -7.74 -22.70 12.17
N ALA A 210 -8.92 -22.45 12.72
CA ALA A 210 -9.60 -23.39 13.62
C ALA A 210 -9.92 -24.74 12.95
N ARG A 211 -10.18 -24.73 11.63
CA ARG A 211 -10.37 -25.94 10.80
C ARG A 211 -9.06 -26.63 10.41
N GLY A 212 -7.91 -26.19 10.93
CA GLY A 212 -6.61 -26.82 10.69
C GLY A 212 -5.81 -26.29 9.52
N LYS A 213 -6.30 -25.26 8.82
CA LYS A 213 -5.60 -24.70 7.68
C LYS A 213 -4.42 -23.83 8.14
N ALA A 214 -3.34 -23.83 7.37
CA ALA A 214 -2.22 -22.92 7.52
C ALA A 214 -2.40 -21.74 6.58
N ILE A 215 -2.18 -20.52 7.09
CA ILE A 215 -2.40 -19.30 6.33
C ILE A 215 -1.07 -18.55 6.25
N VAL A 216 -0.65 -18.22 5.04
CA VAL A 216 0.44 -17.28 4.79
C VAL A 216 -0.19 -15.95 4.40
N TYR A 217 -0.04 -14.96 5.26
CA TYR A 217 -0.66 -13.65 5.07
C TYR A 217 0.41 -12.61 4.77
N ILE A 218 0.33 -11.97 3.61
CA ILE A 218 1.25 -10.91 3.24
C ILE A 218 0.57 -9.57 3.48
N SER A 219 1.20 -8.73 4.29
CA SER A 219 0.76 -7.35 4.52
C SER A 219 1.95 -6.47 4.91
N HIS A 220 1.78 -5.18 4.72
CA HIS A 220 2.66 -4.13 5.24
C HIS A 220 1.96 -3.25 6.28
N LYS A 221 0.68 -3.53 6.61
CA LYS A 221 -0.12 -2.80 7.58
C LYS A 221 0.06 -3.38 8.97
N MET A 222 0.68 -2.63 9.87
CA MET A 222 1.04 -3.11 11.21
C MET A 222 -0.18 -3.55 12.02
N ASP A 223 -1.29 -2.82 11.96
CA ASP A 223 -2.52 -3.17 12.69
C ASP A 223 -3.06 -4.54 12.28
N GLU A 224 -2.99 -4.89 10.99
CA GLU A 224 -3.38 -6.20 10.48
C GLU A 224 -2.43 -7.29 10.96
N ILE A 225 -1.11 -7.05 10.82
CA ILE A 225 -0.05 -7.99 11.18
C ILE A 225 -0.19 -8.39 12.65
N PHE A 226 -0.22 -7.42 13.54
CA PHE A 226 -0.28 -7.68 14.99
C PHE A 226 -1.64 -8.22 15.46
N ARG A 227 -2.67 -8.07 14.66
CA ARG A 227 -3.99 -8.61 14.99
C ARG A 227 -4.11 -10.11 14.71
N ILE A 228 -3.61 -10.59 13.56
CA ILE A 228 -3.89 -11.94 13.09
C ILE A 228 -2.71 -12.92 13.20
N ALA A 229 -1.46 -12.43 13.25
CA ALA A 229 -0.28 -13.28 13.23
C ALA A 229 -0.15 -14.18 14.46
N ASP A 230 0.32 -15.39 14.25
CA ASP A 230 0.94 -16.24 15.27
C ASP A 230 2.47 -16.12 15.21
N GLU A 231 3.01 -16.03 13.99
CA GLU A 231 4.44 -15.89 13.71
C GLU A 231 4.64 -14.86 12.60
N ILE A 232 5.72 -14.08 12.69
CA ILE A 232 6.04 -13.02 11.72
C ILE A 232 7.42 -13.29 11.17
N SER A 233 7.53 -13.30 9.83
CA SER A 233 8.80 -13.25 9.10
C SER A 233 8.96 -11.91 8.40
N VAL A 234 10.11 -11.28 8.56
CA VAL A 234 10.47 -10.03 7.89
C VAL A 234 11.37 -10.34 6.70
N LEU A 235 10.90 -10.01 5.49
CA LEU A 235 11.69 -10.12 4.26
C LEU A 235 12.20 -8.74 3.86
N ARG A 236 13.51 -8.63 3.58
CA ARG A 236 14.15 -7.40 3.10
C ARG A 236 15.28 -7.72 2.12
N ASP A 237 15.32 -6.97 1.01
CA ASP A 237 16.35 -7.11 -0.04
C ASP A 237 16.55 -8.57 -0.50
N GLY A 238 15.44 -9.31 -0.64
CA GLY A 238 15.45 -10.71 -1.08
C GLY A 238 15.83 -11.73 -0.01
N LYS A 239 16.01 -11.34 1.27
CA LYS A 239 16.42 -12.23 2.38
C LYS A 239 15.40 -12.21 3.51
N VAL A 240 15.18 -13.34 4.17
CA VAL A 240 14.49 -13.38 5.46
C VAL A 240 15.48 -12.86 6.53
N VAL A 241 15.17 -11.69 7.07
CA VAL A 241 16.01 -11.03 8.08
C VAL A 241 15.78 -11.63 9.46
N GLU A 242 14.52 -11.88 9.80
CA GLU A 242 14.11 -12.39 11.11
C GLU A 242 12.79 -13.13 11.01
N THR A 243 12.62 -14.17 11.83
CA THR A 243 11.35 -14.89 12.05
C THR A 243 11.18 -15.14 13.52
N ARG A 244 10.07 -14.68 14.12
CA ARG A 244 9.73 -14.91 15.53
C ARG A 244 8.21 -15.03 15.74
N PRO A 245 7.76 -15.63 16.87
CA PRO A 245 6.40 -15.49 17.36
C PRO A 245 6.01 -14.00 17.51
N LYS A 246 4.75 -13.69 17.26
CA LYS A 246 4.23 -12.31 17.30
C LYS A 246 4.49 -11.59 18.62
N ASP A 247 4.37 -12.29 19.73
CA ASP A 247 4.54 -11.76 21.09
C ASP A 247 5.98 -11.33 21.41
N GLN A 248 6.94 -11.71 20.57
CA GLN A 248 8.35 -11.31 20.67
C GLN A 248 8.69 -10.11 19.79
N PHE A 249 7.71 -9.53 19.12
CA PHE A 249 7.85 -8.32 18.32
C PHE A 249 7.00 -7.19 18.88
N ASP A 250 7.47 -5.98 18.72
CA ASP A 250 6.68 -4.75 18.75
C ASP A 250 6.67 -4.09 17.35
N ILE A 251 5.80 -3.13 17.16
CA ILE A 251 5.63 -2.44 15.88
C ILE A 251 6.94 -1.81 15.41
N ASP A 252 7.68 -1.17 16.32
CA ASP A 252 8.91 -0.46 16.00
C ASP A 252 10.02 -1.42 15.54
N SER A 253 10.13 -2.59 16.17
CA SER A 253 11.11 -3.61 15.80
C SER A 253 10.81 -4.21 14.43
N VAL A 254 9.54 -4.49 14.10
CA VAL A 254 9.15 -4.97 12.77
C VAL A 254 9.48 -3.93 11.70
N ILE A 255 9.13 -2.67 11.94
CA ILE A 255 9.43 -1.56 11.02
C ILE A 255 10.95 -1.40 10.84
N ALA A 256 11.73 -1.44 11.94
CA ALA A 256 13.18 -1.32 11.89
C ALA A 256 13.83 -2.44 11.04
N LEU A 257 13.35 -3.67 11.18
CA LEU A 257 13.81 -4.81 10.38
C LEU A 257 13.42 -4.68 8.90
N MET A 258 12.20 -4.20 8.62
CA MET A 258 11.72 -3.98 7.25
C MET A 258 12.56 -2.93 6.52
N VAL A 259 12.82 -1.78 7.17
CA VAL A 259 13.51 -0.63 6.57
C VAL A 259 15.04 -0.76 6.65
N GLY A 260 15.57 -1.61 7.53
CA GLY A 260 17.01 -1.82 7.69
C GLY A 260 17.75 -0.72 8.43
N ARG A 261 17.02 0.17 9.09
CA ARG A 261 17.55 1.21 9.97
C ARG A 261 16.71 1.20 11.24
N ALA A 262 17.33 1.39 12.39
CA ALA A 262 16.56 1.82 13.56
C ALA A 262 15.88 3.13 13.18
N LEU A 263 14.57 3.09 12.92
CA LEU A 263 13.78 4.30 12.90
C LEU A 263 13.87 4.84 14.32
N GLY A 264 14.65 5.91 14.54
CA GLY A 264 14.58 6.65 15.79
C GLY A 264 13.10 6.88 16.08
N HIS A 265 12.68 6.63 17.32
CA HIS A 265 11.30 6.64 17.77
C HIS A 265 10.48 7.75 17.09
N GLY A 266 9.52 7.37 16.22
CA GLY A 266 8.50 8.25 15.69
C GLY A 266 8.74 8.84 14.30
N TYR A 267 7.80 9.67 13.90
CA TYR A 267 7.84 10.45 12.66
C TYR A 267 9.02 11.45 12.69
N PRO A 268 9.70 11.73 11.55
CA PRO A 268 10.87 12.61 11.48
C PRO A 268 10.48 14.10 11.57
N LYS A 269 9.49 14.41 12.38
CA LYS A 269 9.02 15.77 12.63
C LYS A 269 9.95 16.48 13.57
N GLU A 270 10.36 17.69 13.20
CA GLU A 270 11.13 18.59 14.03
C GLU A 270 10.31 19.83 14.38
N ASN A 271 10.50 20.37 15.58
CA ASN A 271 9.85 21.61 15.99
C ASN A 271 10.58 22.79 15.33
N ILE A 272 9.90 23.41 14.39
CA ILE A 272 10.40 24.57 13.66
C ILE A 272 9.58 25.79 14.16
N PRO A 273 10.22 26.93 14.47
CA PRO A 273 9.48 28.15 14.79
C PRO A 273 8.57 28.53 13.63
N LEU A 274 7.30 28.74 13.92
CA LEU A 274 6.32 29.14 12.91
C LEU A 274 6.47 30.63 12.60
N GLY A 275 6.44 30.96 11.31
CA GLY A 275 6.50 32.33 10.82
C GLY A 275 5.13 33.02 10.75
N GLU A 276 5.01 34.00 9.86
CA GLU A 276 3.76 34.72 9.58
C GLU A 276 2.74 33.84 8.87
N VAL A 277 1.49 34.29 8.86
CA VAL A 277 0.43 33.62 8.09
C VAL A 277 0.68 33.82 6.60
N VAL A 278 0.81 32.70 5.86
CA VAL A 278 1.07 32.69 4.42
C VAL A 278 -0.16 32.35 3.60
N LEU A 279 -1.15 31.69 4.21
CA LEU A 279 -2.45 31.38 3.60
C LEU A 279 -3.55 31.67 4.59
N GLU A 280 -4.56 32.42 4.16
CA GLU A 280 -5.83 32.59 4.88
C GLU A 280 -6.96 32.21 3.92
N VAL A 281 -7.88 31.39 4.40
CA VAL A 281 -9.07 30.96 3.70
C VAL A 281 -10.25 31.29 4.61
N GLU A 282 -11.21 32.10 4.13
CA GLU A 282 -12.32 32.62 4.91
C GLU A 282 -13.64 32.29 4.22
N HIS A 283 -14.59 31.67 4.93
CA HIS A 283 -15.94 31.36 4.49
C HIS A 283 -16.01 30.65 3.13
N PHE A 284 -15.13 29.67 2.91
CA PHE A 284 -14.94 29.01 1.63
C PHE A 284 -15.97 27.90 1.45
N SER A 285 -16.78 28.00 0.40
CA SER A 285 -17.86 27.06 0.08
C SER A 285 -17.86 26.70 -1.40
N GLY A 286 -18.30 25.48 -1.73
CA GLY A 286 -18.35 25.01 -3.10
C GLY A 286 -19.35 23.88 -3.35
N PRO A 287 -19.76 23.67 -4.60
CA PRO A 287 -20.76 22.66 -4.96
C PRO A 287 -20.29 21.23 -4.73
N SER A 288 -18.99 21.01 -4.57
CA SER A 288 -18.39 19.69 -4.39
C SER A 288 -18.55 19.11 -2.98
N GLY A 289 -19.28 19.79 -2.05
CA GLY A 289 -19.64 19.23 -0.76
C GLY A 289 -18.82 19.75 0.42
N PHE A 290 -18.35 21.01 0.36
CA PHE A 290 -17.80 21.73 1.50
C PHE A 290 -18.50 23.10 1.63
N ASP A 291 -18.65 23.56 2.88
CA ASP A 291 -19.42 24.76 3.21
C ASP A 291 -18.83 25.49 4.42
N ASP A 292 -18.68 26.80 4.30
CA ASP A 292 -18.18 27.72 5.35
C ASP A 292 -16.85 27.30 5.99
N VAL A 293 -15.92 26.82 5.17
CA VAL A 293 -14.58 26.38 5.63
C VAL A 293 -13.68 27.59 5.79
N SER A 294 -13.15 27.78 7.03
CA SER A 294 -12.19 28.84 7.35
C SER A 294 -10.97 28.29 8.08
N PHE A 295 -9.77 28.56 7.56
CA PHE A 295 -8.51 28.13 8.16
C PHE A 295 -7.34 29.01 7.73
N ASP A 296 -6.24 28.91 8.47
CA ASP A 296 -4.98 29.58 8.15
C ASP A 296 -3.79 28.62 8.16
N VAL A 297 -2.71 29.00 7.48
CA VAL A 297 -1.44 28.28 7.46
C VAL A 297 -0.30 29.27 7.64
N ARG A 298 0.66 28.92 8.49
CA ARG A 298 1.85 29.76 8.76
C ARG A 298 3.08 29.27 8.00
N GLU A 299 4.03 30.14 7.80
CA GLU A 299 5.32 29.79 7.20
C GLU A 299 6.05 28.75 8.06
N GLY A 300 6.55 27.68 7.42
CA GLY A 300 7.21 26.57 8.12
C GLY A 300 6.27 25.63 8.87
N GLU A 301 4.96 25.70 8.62
CA GLU A 301 3.94 24.88 9.29
C GLU A 301 3.51 23.69 8.43
N ILE A 302 3.21 22.56 9.08
CA ILE A 302 2.45 21.45 8.51
C ILE A 302 1.07 21.45 9.17
N VAL A 303 0.04 21.84 8.43
CA VAL A 303 -1.37 21.81 8.87
C VAL A 303 -2.02 20.55 8.35
N GLY A 304 -2.64 19.76 9.23
CA GLY A 304 -3.36 18.53 8.88
C GLY A 304 -4.86 18.75 8.69
N PHE A 305 -5.46 18.04 7.75
CA PHE A 305 -6.90 17.91 7.60
C PHE A 305 -7.32 16.48 7.90
N ALA A 306 -8.05 16.28 9.00
CA ALA A 306 -8.62 15.01 9.44
C ALA A 306 -10.12 14.95 9.15
N GLY A 307 -10.72 13.75 9.12
CA GLY A 307 -12.15 13.52 8.93
C GLY A 307 -12.43 12.15 8.31
N LEU A 308 -13.67 11.73 8.34
CA LEU A 308 -14.11 10.49 7.70
C LEU A 308 -14.11 10.61 6.17
N VAL A 309 -14.23 9.48 5.48
CA VAL A 309 -14.41 9.45 4.02
C VAL A 309 -15.68 10.22 3.66
N GLY A 310 -15.57 11.16 2.72
CA GLY A 310 -16.69 12.05 2.34
C GLY A 310 -16.91 13.25 3.27
N ALA A 311 -15.94 13.56 4.15
CA ALA A 311 -16.04 14.73 5.05
C ALA A 311 -15.81 16.08 4.34
N GLY A 312 -15.44 16.10 3.06
CA GLY A 312 -15.19 17.33 2.29
C GLY A 312 -13.72 17.78 2.24
N ARG A 313 -12.79 17.02 2.80
CA ARG A 313 -11.35 17.37 2.87
C ARG A 313 -10.72 17.55 1.50
N THR A 314 -10.75 16.52 0.68
CA THR A 314 -10.19 16.50 -0.68
C THR A 314 -10.86 17.54 -1.56
N GLU A 315 -12.19 17.68 -1.46
CA GLU A 315 -12.98 18.64 -2.21
C GLU A 315 -12.56 20.08 -1.88
N THR A 316 -12.36 20.40 -0.60
CA THR A 316 -11.89 21.72 -0.15
C THR A 316 -10.51 22.06 -0.75
N VAL A 317 -9.54 21.16 -0.63
CA VAL A 317 -8.18 21.45 -1.13
C VAL A 317 -8.08 21.43 -2.65
N ARG A 318 -8.94 20.66 -3.34
CA ARG A 318 -9.05 20.68 -4.81
C ARG A 318 -9.61 22.02 -5.31
N ALA A 319 -10.66 22.54 -4.64
CA ALA A 319 -11.23 23.85 -4.96
C ALA A 319 -10.22 24.98 -4.66
N LEU A 320 -9.48 24.90 -3.55
CA LEU A 320 -8.40 25.83 -3.23
C LEU A 320 -7.29 25.84 -4.29
N PHE A 321 -7.00 24.67 -4.90
CA PHE A 321 -6.03 24.57 -6.00
C PHE A 321 -6.62 24.95 -7.36
N GLY A 322 -7.91 25.26 -7.46
CA GLY A 322 -8.58 25.63 -8.71
C GLY A 322 -8.86 24.46 -9.66
N LEU A 323 -8.93 23.22 -9.11
CA LEU A 323 -9.36 22.02 -9.84
C LEU A 323 -10.88 21.88 -9.85
N ASP A 324 -11.53 22.27 -8.76
CA ASP A 324 -12.98 22.27 -8.60
C ASP A 324 -13.48 23.71 -8.39
N GLU A 325 -14.72 23.97 -8.74
CA GLU A 325 -15.34 25.28 -8.57
C GLU A 325 -15.61 25.58 -7.09
N HIS A 326 -15.45 26.84 -6.70
CA HIS A 326 -15.95 27.38 -5.44
C HIS A 326 -16.97 28.48 -5.72
N SER A 327 -17.95 28.60 -4.83
CA SER A 327 -19.07 29.55 -4.97
C SER A 327 -18.90 30.81 -4.14
N GLN A 328 -18.22 30.70 -2.99
CA GLN A 328 -18.02 31.79 -2.01
C GLN A 328 -16.67 31.64 -1.31
N GLY A 329 -16.29 32.70 -0.64
CA GLY A 329 -15.11 32.77 0.23
C GLY A 329 -14.00 33.66 -0.29
N ALA A 330 -13.07 33.98 0.59
CA ALA A 330 -11.88 34.76 0.28
C ALA A 330 -10.62 33.94 0.52
N ILE A 331 -9.67 34.05 -0.41
CA ILE A 331 -8.35 33.44 -0.30
C ILE A 331 -7.33 34.57 -0.27
N LYS A 332 -6.44 34.59 0.73
CA LYS A 332 -5.32 35.52 0.81
C LYS A 332 -4.02 34.74 0.89
N VAL A 333 -3.05 35.11 0.07
CA VAL A 333 -1.68 34.59 0.11
C VAL A 333 -0.76 35.72 0.54
N ARG A 334 -0.05 35.53 1.66
CA ARG A 334 0.77 36.57 2.32
C ARG A 334 0.00 37.89 2.52
N GLY A 335 -1.23 37.80 3.02
CA GLY A 335 -2.13 38.94 3.28
C GLY A 335 -2.68 39.62 2.01
N LYS A 336 -2.36 39.15 0.80
CA LYS A 336 -2.87 39.70 -0.47
C LYS A 336 -4.02 38.85 -0.97
N PRO A 337 -5.18 39.46 -1.34
CA PRO A 337 -6.27 38.74 -1.98
C PRO A 337 -5.80 38.01 -3.24
N SER A 338 -6.17 36.74 -3.33
CA SER A 338 -5.85 35.86 -4.48
C SER A 338 -7.13 35.29 -5.07
N ASN A 339 -7.39 35.60 -6.33
CA ASN A 339 -8.55 35.06 -7.05
C ASN A 339 -8.13 33.80 -7.81
N ILE A 340 -8.35 32.64 -7.19
CA ILE A 340 -7.98 31.34 -7.74
C ILE A 340 -9.20 30.73 -8.42
N GLN A 341 -9.25 30.76 -9.74
CA GLN A 341 -10.30 30.14 -10.56
C GLN A 341 -9.76 29.01 -11.45
N SER A 342 -8.44 28.83 -11.47
CA SER A 342 -7.77 27.79 -12.25
C SER A 342 -6.50 27.33 -11.57
N VAL A 343 -6.03 26.14 -11.97
CA VAL A 343 -4.72 25.60 -11.54
C VAL A 343 -3.56 26.57 -11.83
N GLN A 344 -3.65 27.31 -12.97
CA GLN A 344 -2.64 28.29 -13.33
C GLN A 344 -2.60 29.47 -12.35
N ASP A 345 -3.74 29.90 -11.84
CA ASP A 345 -3.82 30.98 -10.86
C ASP A 345 -3.20 30.54 -9.53
N SER A 346 -3.46 29.30 -9.09
CA SER A 346 -2.82 28.69 -7.93
C SER A 346 -1.29 28.64 -8.05
N ILE A 347 -0.79 28.13 -9.18
CA ILE A 347 0.66 28.03 -9.41
C ILE A 347 1.30 29.43 -9.38
N LYS A 348 0.68 30.44 -10.00
CA LYS A 348 1.14 31.83 -9.97
C LYS A 348 1.12 32.43 -8.56
N SER A 349 0.16 32.00 -7.72
CA SER A 349 0.05 32.39 -6.31
C SER A 349 1.01 31.62 -5.40
N GLY A 350 1.82 30.72 -5.95
CA GLY A 350 2.78 29.91 -5.19
C GLY A 350 2.16 28.70 -4.48
N ILE A 351 0.96 28.29 -4.86
CA ILE A 351 0.25 27.11 -4.31
C ILE A 351 0.33 25.97 -5.33
N VAL A 352 0.72 24.78 -4.88
CA VAL A 352 0.72 23.56 -5.69
C VAL A 352 0.06 22.41 -4.96
N MET A 353 -0.40 21.40 -5.71
CA MET A 353 -1.09 20.26 -5.13
C MET A 353 -0.57 18.92 -5.67
N LEU A 354 -0.28 18.02 -4.75
CA LEU A 354 -0.11 16.61 -5.01
C LEU A 354 -1.44 15.93 -4.71
N SER A 355 -2.05 15.32 -5.73
CA SER A 355 -3.37 14.68 -5.65
C SER A 355 -3.29 13.24 -5.14
N GLU A 356 -4.38 12.74 -4.55
CA GLU A 356 -4.54 11.38 -4.01
C GLU A 356 -4.17 10.28 -5.04
N ASP A 357 -4.70 10.36 -6.27
CA ASP A 357 -4.39 9.41 -7.35
C ASP A 357 -3.29 9.95 -8.28
N ARG A 358 -2.02 9.63 -7.94
CA ARG A 358 -0.87 10.02 -8.74
C ARG A 358 -0.88 9.47 -10.16
N ARG A 359 -1.43 8.25 -10.37
CA ARG A 359 -1.43 7.59 -11.69
C ARG A 359 -2.39 8.28 -12.65
N ARG A 360 -3.53 8.73 -12.15
CA ARG A 360 -4.57 9.39 -12.95
C ARG A 360 -4.30 10.89 -13.14
N PHE A 361 -3.80 11.58 -12.12
CA PHE A 361 -3.70 13.03 -12.09
C PHE A 361 -2.27 13.57 -11.94
N GLY A 362 -1.36 12.74 -11.43
CA GLY A 362 -0.01 13.20 -11.07
C GLY A 362 1.02 13.04 -12.18
N ILE A 363 0.97 11.94 -12.95
CA ILE A 363 1.98 11.56 -13.95
C ILE A 363 1.34 11.22 -15.30
N VAL A 364 2.14 11.32 -16.36
CA VAL A 364 1.83 10.77 -17.69
C VAL A 364 2.66 9.49 -17.85
N PRO A 365 2.09 8.28 -17.65
CA PRO A 365 2.85 7.03 -17.48
C PRO A 365 3.76 6.65 -18.65
N VAL A 366 3.35 6.99 -19.88
CA VAL A 366 4.09 6.69 -21.11
C VAL A 366 5.24 7.65 -21.40
N ARG A 367 5.32 8.79 -20.68
CA ARG A 367 6.36 9.79 -20.83
C ARG A 367 7.53 9.52 -19.89
N ASP A 368 8.70 10.03 -20.26
CA ASP A 368 9.89 9.92 -19.43
C ASP A 368 9.81 10.79 -18.16
N VAL A 369 10.71 10.57 -17.21
CA VAL A 369 10.79 11.33 -15.96
C VAL A 369 11.02 12.82 -16.24
N LYS A 370 11.89 13.17 -17.18
CA LYS A 370 12.20 14.56 -17.53
C LYS A 370 10.95 15.31 -18.00
N GLU A 371 10.17 14.72 -18.92
CA GLU A 371 8.95 15.33 -19.43
C GLU A 371 7.89 15.48 -18.34
N ASN A 372 7.76 14.49 -17.44
CA ASN A 372 6.84 14.58 -16.31
C ASN A 372 7.23 15.71 -15.34
N VAL A 373 8.50 15.85 -15.02
CA VAL A 373 9.00 16.86 -14.07
C VAL A 373 8.91 18.27 -14.64
N SER A 374 9.23 18.47 -15.92
CA SER A 374 9.21 19.79 -16.55
C SER A 374 7.81 20.30 -16.91
N LEU A 375 6.79 19.40 -16.94
CA LEU A 375 5.45 19.68 -17.48
C LEU A 375 4.80 20.94 -16.89
N ALA A 376 4.83 21.12 -15.56
CA ALA A 376 4.17 22.24 -14.88
C ALA A 376 4.96 23.56 -14.98
N SER A 377 6.20 23.52 -15.45
CA SER A 377 7.11 24.68 -15.53
C SER A 377 7.73 24.84 -16.92
N MET A 378 7.08 24.30 -17.95
CA MET A 378 7.59 24.24 -19.32
C MET A 378 7.93 25.65 -19.87
N GLU A 379 7.18 26.68 -19.50
CA GLU A 379 7.41 28.07 -19.91
C GLU A 379 8.81 28.56 -19.56
N GLN A 380 9.43 28.11 -18.48
CA GLN A 380 10.80 28.48 -18.07
C GLN A 380 11.88 28.00 -19.04
N PHE A 381 11.53 27.00 -19.85
CA PHE A 381 12.43 26.36 -20.82
C PHE A 381 12.19 26.81 -22.26
N PHE A 382 11.12 27.60 -22.50
CA PHE A 382 10.84 28.18 -23.79
C PHE A 382 11.33 29.65 -23.87
N ARG A 383 12.00 29.99 -24.97
CA ARG A 383 12.29 31.37 -25.30
C ARG A 383 12.26 31.53 -26.84
N ASN A 384 11.56 32.56 -27.33
CA ASN A 384 11.42 32.85 -28.75
C ASN A 384 10.97 31.63 -29.59
N GLY A 385 10.03 30.83 -29.07
CA GLY A 385 9.52 29.64 -29.76
C GLY A 385 10.45 28.42 -29.72
N HIS A 386 11.59 28.47 -29.04
CA HIS A 386 12.54 27.37 -28.95
C HIS A 386 12.59 26.78 -27.53
N LEU A 387 12.57 25.44 -27.43
CA LEU A 387 12.77 24.69 -26.19
C LEU A 387 14.30 24.51 -25.94
N TYR A 388 14.76 25.03 -24.82
CA TYR A 388 16.17 24.90 -24.37
C TYR A 388 16.37 23.57 -23.66
N LYS A 389 16.45 22.47 -24.40
CA LYS A 389 16.55 21.08 -23.89
C LYS A 389 17.70 20.87 -22.91
N ALA A 390 18.85 21.53 -23.11
CA ALA A 390 19.99 21.39 -22.19
C ALA A 390 19.69 22.00 -20.82
N LYS A 391 19.01 23.15 -20.77
CA LYS A 391 18.59 23.82 -19.53
C LYS A 391 17.53 23.00 -18.80
N GLU A 392 16.51 22.51 -19.53
CA GLU A 392 15.50 21.61 -19.00
C GLU A 392 16.14 20.39 -18.34
N ARG A 393 17.00 19.69 -19.07
CA ARG A 393 17.68 18.48 -18.62
C ARG A 393 18.53 18.71 -17.36
N SER A 394 19.25 19.84 -17.32
CA SER A 394 20.06 20.21 -16.14
C SER A 394 19.19 20.47 -14.92
N LYS A 395 18.11 21.25 -15.07
CA LYS A 395 17.23 21.60 -13.95
C LYS A 395 16.44 20.40 -13.44
N VAL A 396 15.99 19.53 -14.34
CA VAL A 396 15.31 18.28 -13.95
C VAL A 396 16.26 17.35 -13.18
N LYS A 397 17.51 17.19 -13.63
CA LYS A 397 18.51 16.40 -12.89
C LYS A 397 18.77 16.96 -11.49
N GLU A 398 18.91 18.30 -11.39
CA GLU A 398 19.12 19.00 -10.13
C GLU A 398 17.99 18.72 -9.14
N ILE A 399 16.72 18.93 -9.54
CA ILE A 399 15.56 18.75 -8.66
C ILE A 399 15.33 17.29 -8.30
N CYS A 400 15.47 16.36 -9.25
CA CYS A 400 15.34 14.93 -8.98
C CYS A 400 16.44 14.44 -8.00
N GLY A 401 17.66 14.98 -8.10
CA GLY A 401 18.73 14.71 -7.15
C GLY A 401 18.41 15.24 -5.75
N ARG A 402 17.90 16.48 -5.64
CA ARG A 402 17.49 17.10 -4.36
C ARG A 402 16.37 16.30 -3.67
N ILE A 403 15.40 15.82 -4.43
CA ILE A 403 14.27 14.99 -3.93
C ILE A 403 14.69 13.52 -3.74
N ASN A 404 15.89 13.14 -4.15
CA ASN A 404 16.40 11.78 -4.10
C ASN A 404 15.49 10.78 -4.84
N VAL A 405 15.16 11.07 -6.12
CA VAL A 405 14.45 10.15 -6.99
C VAL A 405 15.39 9.04 -7.44
N LYS A 406 15.11 7.79 -7.05
CA LYS A 406 15.92 6.63 -7.48
C LYS A 406 15.49 6.20 -8.89
N MET A 407 16.37 6.38 -9.86
CA MET A 407 16.16 6.06 -11.28
C MET A 407 17.49 5.79 -11.96
N SER A 408 17.49 5.01 -13.04
CA SER A 408 18.69 4.78 -13.86
C SER A 408 19.04 5.99 -14.74
N SER A 409 18.03 6.71 -15.23
CA SER A 409 18.14 7.91 -16.05
C SER A 409 16.85 8.74 -15.96
N ILE A 410 16.92 10.05 -16.22
CA ILE A 410 15.74 10.91 -16.40
C ILE A 410 14.97 10.62 -17.71
N ASP A 411 15.53 9.82 -18.60
CA ASP A 411 14.95 9.46 -19.90
C ASP A 411 14.17 8.13 -19.86
N VAL A 412 14.06 7.49 -18.69
CA VAL A 412 13.24 6.26 -18.55
C VAL A 412 11.77 6.62 -18.39
N PRO A 413 10.82 5.80 -18.91
CA PRO A 413 9.40 6.00 -18.66
C PRO A 413 9.09 6.00 -17.17
N VAL A 414 8.29 6.96 -16.70
CA VAL A 414 7.96 7.07 -15.26
C VAL A 414 7.22 5.83 -14.73
N SER A 415 6.52 5.10 -15.61
CA SER A 415 5.84 3.84 -15.29
C SER A 415 6.78 2.73 -14.79
N THR A 416 8.07 2.79 -15.12
CA THR A 416 9.08 1.79 -14.70
C THR A 416 9.55 1.99 -13.25
N LEU A 417 9.21 3.13 -12.63
CA LEU A 417 9.62 3.45 -11.27
C LEU A 417 8.68 2.84 -10.24
N SER A 418 9.20 2.54 -9.03
CA SER A 418 8.38 2.17 -7.88
C SER A 418 7.40 3.28 -7.48
N GLY A 419 6.32 2.93 -6.76
CA GLY A 419 5.31 3.89 -6.32
C GLY A 419 5.89 5.08 -5.56
N GLY A 420 6.82 4.86 -4.63
CA GLY A 420 7.49 5.93 -3.90
C GLY A 420 8.33 6.85 -4.79
N ASN A 421 9.01 6.30 -5.82
CA ASN A 421 9.76 7.13 -6.77
C ASN A 421 8.85 7.88 -7.74
N GLN A 422 7.71 7.31 -8.16
CA GLN A 422 6.68 8.04 -8.90
C GLN A 422 6.16 9.24 -8.10
N GLN A 423 5.91 9.06 -6.79
CA GLN A 423 5.49 10.14 -5.88
C GLN A 423 6.52 11.26 -5.81
N LYS A 424 7.80 10.90 -5.71
CA LYS A 424 8.91 11.85 -5.74
C LYS A 424 9.05 12.58 -7.08
N VAL A 425 8.71 11.93 -8.20
CA VAL A 425 8.63 12.59 -9.53
C VAL A 425 7.54 13.65 -9.52
N VAL A 426 6.35 13.37 -8.97
CA VAL A 426 5.27 14.37 -8.84
C VAL A 426 5.70 15.53 -7.96
N LEU A 427 6.34 15.25 -6.81
CA LEU A 427 6.91 16.31 -5.97
C LEU A 427 7.97 17.13 -6.70
N SER A 428 8.87 16.49 -7.46
CA SER A 428 9.88 17.18 -8.27
C SER A 428 9.25 18.10 -9.31
N LYS A 429 8.15 17.68 -9.95
CA LYS A 429 7.36 18.51 -10.88
C LYS A 429 6.91 19.81 -10.22
N TRP A 430 6.33 19.72 -9.03
CA TRP A 430 5.83 20.86 -8.30
C TRP A 430 6.96 21.71 -7.72
N MET A 431 8.00 21.10 -7.17
CA MET A 431 9.15 21.85 -6.63
C MET A 431 9.88 22.67 -7.69
N LEU A 432 9.83 22.25 -8.96
CA LEU A 432 10.42 22.99 -10.07
C LEU A 432 9.68 24.32 -10.36
N THR A 433 8.42 24.47 -9.93
CA THR A 433 7.67 25.72 -9.98
C THR A 433 8.00 26.68 -8.83
N GLN A 434 8.86 26.28 -7.86
CA GLN A 434 9.26 27.04 -6.68
C GLN A 434 8.07 27.48 -5.79
N PRO A 435 7.18 26.57 -5.37
CA PRO A 435 6.01 26.91 -4.59
C PRO A 435 6.38 27.40 -3.19
N GLU A 436 5.47 28.16 -2.56
CA GLU A 436 5.53 28.52 -1.14
C GLU A 436 4.68 27.58 -0.30
N ILE A 437 3.54 27.15 -0.84
CA ILE A 437 2.55 26.31 -0.16
C ILE A 437 2.35 25.03 -0.97
N LEU A 438 2.49 23.89 -0.30
CA LEU A 438 2.26 22.57 -0.88
C LEU A 438 1.04 21.93 -0.25
N ILE A 439 0.03 21.63 -1.04
CA ILE A 439 -1.10 20.79 -0.66
C ILE A 439 -0.72 19.35 -0.98
N LEU A 440 -0.73 18.47 0.01
CA LEU A 440 -0.39 17.07 -0.12
C LEU A 440 -1.62 16.23 0.27
N ASP A 441 -2.35 15.78 -0.72
CA ASP A 441 -3.54 14.94 -0.53
C ASP A 441 -3.15 13.47 -0.60
N GLU A 442 -3.27 12.78 0.54
CA GLU A 442 -2.86 11.38 0.74
C GLU A 442 -1.43 11.09 0.21
N PRO A 443 -0.40 11.84 0.67
CA PRO A 443 0.93 11.80 0.06
C PRO A 443 1.63 10.44 0.13
N THR A 444 1.17 9.57 1.01
CA THR A 444 1.78 8.27 1.31
C THR A 444 0.91 7.09 0.88
N ARG A 445 -0.23 7.36 0.24
CA ARG A 445 -1.14 6.31 -0.20
C ARG A 445 -0.53 5.42 -1.28
N GLY A 446 -0.59 4.10 -1.04
CA GLY A 446 -0.11 3.10 -2.00
C GLY A 446 1.40 3.10 -2.21
N ILE A 447 2.17 3.50 -1.21
CA ILE A 447 3.62 3.35 -1.14
C ILE A 447 4.00 2.53 0.10
N ASP A 448 5.19 1.93 0.07
CA ASP A 448 5.70 1.11 1.17
C ASP A 448 6.16 1.96 2.37
N VAL A 449 6.37 1.29 3.52
CA VAL A 449 6.72 1.95 4.79
C VAL A 449 8.01 2.76 4.69
N GLY A 450 9.02 2.24 3.99
CA GLY A 450 10.29 2.96 3.82
C GLY A 450 10.13 4.19 2.95
N ALA A 451 9.33 4.09 1.86
CA ALA A 451 9.02 5.24 1.02
C ALA A 451 8.15 6.28 1.76
N LYS A 452 7.20 5.86 2.63
CA LYS A 452 6.47 6.77 3.52
C LYS A 452 7.42 7.61 4.36
N PHE A 453 8.37 6.96 5.03
CA PHE A 453 9.36 7.65 5.86
C PHE A 453 10.23 8.63 5.07
N GLU A 454 10.63 8.27 3.85
CA GLU A 454 11.37 9.19 2.95
C GLU A 454 10.53 10.43 2.59
N ILE A 455 9.20 10.27 2.37
CA ILE A 455 8.28 11.40 2.12
C ILE A 455 8.15 12.28 3.37
N TYR A 456 7.96 11.70 4.57
CA TYR A 456 7.90 12.50 5.81
C TYR A 456 9.18 13.29 6.05
N LYS A 457 10.35 12.68 5.82
CA LYS A 457 11.63 13.37 5.92
C LYS A 457 11.75 14.51 4.92
N LEU A 458 11.25 14.31 3.69
CA LEU A 458 11.19 15.34 2.67
C LEU A 458 10.28 16.51 3.11
N MET A 459 9.08 16.22 3.64
CA MET A 459 8.18 17.25 4.18
C MET A 459 8.85 18.07 5.28
N THR A 460 9.52 17.41 6.23
CA THR A 460 10.28 18.10 7.29
C THR A 460 11.38 19.00 6.73
N ASN A 461 12.11 18.55 5.72
CA ASN A 461 13.14 19.37 5.07
C ASN A 461 12.54 20.57 4.34
N LEU A 462 11.40 20.42 3.67
CA LEU A 462 10.72 21.51 2.96
C LEU A 462 10.26 22.61 3.91
N VAL A 463 9.70 22.25 5.08
CA VAL A 463 9.29 23.27 6.06
C VAL A 463 10.49 23.95 6.73
N LYS A 464 11.63 23.26 6.89
CA LYS A 464 12.91 23.90 7.29
C LYS A 464 13.38 24.95 6.28
N GLU A 465 13.08 24.76 5.01
CA GLU A 465 13.38 25.71 3.93
C GLU A 465 12.35 26.84 3.82
N GLY A 466 11.43 26.96 4.80
CA GLY A 466 10.38 27.99 4.84
C GLY A 466 9.16 27.68 3.98
N LYS A 467 9.00 26.46 3.49
CA LYS A 467 7.77 26.03 2.81
C LYS A 467 6.68 25.71 3.84
N SER A 468 5.43 25.84 3.42
CA SER A 468 4.27 25.49 4.25
C SER A 468 3.51 24.33 3.60
N ILE A 469 2.95 23.44 4.41
CA ILE A 469 2.32 22.21 3.92
C ILE A 469 0.90 22.11 4.49
N VAL A 470 -0.06 21.87 3.60
CA VAL A 470 -1.42 21.41 3.95
C VAL A 470 -1.46 19.92 3.65
N MET A 471 -1.56 19.10 4.68
CA MET A 471 -1.57 17.64 4.58
C MET A 471 -2.97 17.08 4.80
N VAL A 472 -3.53 16.40 3.83
CA VAL A 472 -4.74 15.61 3.98
C VAL A 472 -4.33 14.14 4.10
N SER A 473 -4.78 13.45 5.15
CA SER A 473 -4.55 12.01 5.30
C SER A 473 -5.73 11.31 5.98
N SER A 474 -6.01 10.10 5.54
CA SER A 474 -6.94 9.18 6.19
C SER A 474 -6.30 8.41 7.36
N GLU A 475 -4.97 8.40 7.44
CA GLU A 475 -4.22 7.76 8.52
C GLU A 475 -3.99 8.78 9.67
N LEU A 476 -4.76 8.65 10.76
CA LEU A 476 -4.64 9.58 11.90
C LEU A 476 -3.25 9.61 12.53
N SER A 477 -2.56 8.48 12.51
CA SER A 477 -1.17 8.38 13.00
C SER A 477 -0.20 9.27 12.23
N GLU A 478 -0.40 9.44 10.91
CA GLU A 478 0.41 10.34 10.09
C GLU A 478 0.17 11.81 10.46
N LEU A 479 -1.10 12.19 10.63
CA LEU A 479 -1.45 13.57 11.03
C LEU A 479 -0.90 13.88 12.42
N ILE A 480 -1.09 13.00 13.41
CA ILE A 480 -0.57 13.16 14.76
C ILE A 480 0.97 13.23 14.76
N GLY A 481 1.61 12.40 13.93
CA GLY A 481 3.07 12.34 13.84
C GLY A 481 3.70 13.55 13.16
N MET A 482 3.09 14.07 12.09
CA MET A 482 3.71 15.05 11.20
C MET A 482 3.22 16.49 11.34
N CYS A 483 1.96 16.71 11.79
CA CYS A 483 1.36 18.04 11.78
C CYS A 483 1.71 18.87 13.02
N ASP A 484 1.63 20.18 12.89
CA ASP A 484 1.71 21.17 13.97
C ASP A 484 0.32 21.52 14.53
N ARG A 485 -0.67 21.61 13.63
CA ARG A 485 -2.11 21.77 13.93
C ARG A 485 -2.92 20.84 13.05
N ILE A 486 -4.11 20.44 13.51
CA ILE A 486 -5.05 19.63 12.76
C ILE A 486 -6.42 20.30 12.78
N TYR A 487 -6.97 20.53 11.59
CA TYR A 487 -8.38 20.84 11.39
C TYR A 487 -9.15 19.54 11.13
N VAL A 488 -10.28 19.37 11.81
CA VAL A 488 -11.13 18.19 11.64
C VAL A 488 -12.38 18.58 10.90
N MET A 489 -12.70 17.84 9.84
CA MET A 489 -13.88 18.08 9.02
C MET A 489 -14.93 16.99 9.20
N ALA A 490 -16.21 17.40 9.22
CA ALA A 490 -17.35 16.52 9.13
C ALA A 490 -18.48 17.21 8.37
N GLY A 491 -19.12 16.49 7.44
CA GLY A 491 -20.24 17.02 6.65
C GLY A 491 -19.92 18.27 5.85
N GLY A 492 -18.68 18.42 5.39
CA GLY A 492 -18.22 19.56 4.60
C GLY A 492 -17.80 20.79 5.39
N GLN A 493 -17.84 20.76 6.73
CA GLN A 493 -17.49 21.89 7.60
C GLN A 493 -16.33 21.52 8.55
N ILE A 494 -15.60 22.54 9.05
CA ILE A 494 -14.63 22.34 10.12
C ILE A 494 -15.38 22.24 11.44
N THR A 495 -15.29 21.09 12.10
CA THR A 495 -15.92 20.81 13.39
C THR A 495 -14.99 21.01 14.57
N GLY A 496 -13.68 21.12 14.34
CA GLY A 496 -12.70 21.36 15.38
C GLY A 496 -11.31 21.68 14.86
N GLN A 497 -10.54 22.35 15.68
CA GLN A 497 -9.12 22.62 15.49
C GLN A 497 -8.37 22.12 16.71
N LEU A 498 -7.26 21.41 16.49
CA LEU A 498 -6.42 20.86 17.53
C LEU A 498 -4.98 21.37 17.38
N THR A 499 -4.39 21.75 18.48
CA THR A 499 -2.95 22.01 18.59
C THR A 499 -2.20 20.72 18.90
N ARG A 500 -0.88 20.69 18.68
CA ARG A 500 -0.06 19.49 18.88
C ARG A 500 -0.17 18.90 20.30
N ALA A 501 -0.36 19.74 21.32
CA ALA A 501 -0.53 19.30 22.72
C ALA A 501 -1.87 18.57 22.96
N GLU A 502 -2.84 18.78 22.08
CA GLU A 502 -4.20 18.23 22.20
C GLU A 502 -4.41 16.98 21.32
N PHE A 503 -3.41 16.55 20.54
CA PHE A 503 -3.55 15.45 19.60
C PHE A 503 -3.85 14.13 20.31
N SER A 504 -5.00 13.56 20.02
CA SER A 504 -5.33 12.17 20.32
C SER A 504 -6.27 11.63 19.24
N GLN A 505 -6.18 10.35 18.94
CA GLN A 505 -7.07 9.70 17.97
C GLN A 505 -8.53 9.83 18.40
N GLU A 506 -8.79 9.68 19.70
CA GLU A 506 -10.15 9.80 20.25
C GLU A 506 -10.73 11.19 20.02
N LYS A 507 -9.98 12.25 20.33
CA LYS A 507 -10.43 13.64 20.18
C LYS A 507 -10.68 13.99 18.71
N ILE A 508 -9.78 13.56 17.80
CA ILE A 508 -9.97 13.73 16.37
C ILE A 508 -11.24 13.00 15.89
N MET A 509 -11.46 11.76 16.33
CA MET A 509 -12.64 10.99 15.92
C MET A 509 -13.94 11.57 16.46
N ARG A 510 -13.96 12.14 17.66
CA ARG A 510 -15.15 12.84 18.20
C ARG A 510 -15.57 14.00 17.31
N TYR A 511 -14.63 14.87 16.94
CA TYR A 511 -14.91 15.96 15.99
C TYR A 511 -15.30 15.42 14.59
N ALA A 512 -14.64 14.38 14.09
CA ALA A 512 -14.97 13.76 12.80
C ALA A 512 -16.38 13.13 12.76
N MET A 513 -16.93 12.74 13.92
CA MET A 513 -18.30 12.25 14.07
C MET A 513 -19.30 13.35 14.43
N ASN A 514 -18.85 14.61 14.51
CA ASN A 514 -19.64 15.76 14.95
C ASN A 514 -20.24 15.57 16.37
N ILE A 515 -19.54 14.83 17.23
CA ILE A 515 -19.88 14.66 18.65
C ILE A 515 -19.04 15.71 19.40
N GLY A 516 -19.65 16.83 19.78
CA GLY A 516 -18.98 17.91 20.51
C GLY A 516 -18.31 17.41 21.79
N ASP A 517 -17.40 18.23 22.36
CA ASP A 517 -16.80 17.93 23.64
C ASP A 517 -17.91 17.69 24.68
N ALA A 518 -17.89 16.52 25.32
CA ALA A 518 -18.68 16.32 26.53
C ALA A 518 -18.02 17.19 27.60
N GLY A 519 -18.68 18.33 27.95
CA GLY A 519 -18.27 19.28 28.96
C GLY A 519 -18.01 18.63 30.32
#